data_9591da45f7b9425b203d2f80f0d63925
#
_entry.id   9591da45f7b9425b203d2f80f0d63925
#
_cell.length_a   1.000
_cell.length_b   1.000
_cell.length_c   1.000
_cell.angle_alpha   90.00
_cell.angle_beta   90.00
_cell.angle_gamma   90.00
#
_symmetry.space_group_name_H-M   'P 1'
#
loop_
_entity.id
_entity.type
_entity.pdbx_description
1 polymer ?
#
loop_
_entity_poly.entity_id
_entity_poly.type
_entity_poly.pdbx_seq_one_letter_code
_entity_poly.pdbx_strand_id
1 'polypeptide(L)'
;MKHLMKTTALALVAALAVTTAEARDIRIAPAAPPPHPANGVMYVNFAKYLAEESGGDLTATLLGPEVVNLTQMKDALQSQVAEVGNLLPLYFPADLPMMSVTGQVSLTSKNPHAMGAAMTEFIVNCAPCQDEMKALGFVYLGSGASDLYEFITTKPVKTAADLEGLRLRSGGAPWARLAENFGAVPVQMSVFDQFEAMNSGTIDGTMASVGDLLSFRLVEVAKHITKVPIGGYISTSNFTVSNVTWESLSGDERAAMVRAANRANADFTNRWGYEIPDIAEDAANKAGIEFIEADPALVTAIADFVQADIETAGTYSQDQFGIADAPEQIEEFLALVAKWEAIAEELNNDPAAMTERVYEDVWSKVDTATYGG
;
A
#
# COMPACT_ATOMS: atom_id res chain seq x y z
N MET A 1 -64.24 -3.67 -66.94
CA MET A 1 -63.92 -2.88 -65.77
C MET A 1 -63.30 -3.82 -64.72
N LYS A 2 -61.98 -3.81 -64.58
CA LYS A 2 -61.27 -4.63 -63.56
C LYS A 2 -60.41 -3.66 -62.73
N HIS A 3 -60.78 -3.53 -61.43
CA HIS A 3 -60.03 -2.76 -60.44
C HIS A 3 -58.85 -3.56 -59.99
N LEU A 4 -57.65 -3.01 -60.14
CA LEU A 4 -56.40 -3.55 -59.65
C LEU A 4 -56.12 -2.87 -58.29
N MET A 5 -56.29 -3.60 -57.21
CA MET A 5 -55.88 -3.15 -55.86
C MET A 5 -54.36 -3.35 -55.72
N LYS A 6 -53.63 -2.28 -55.56
CA LYS A 6 -52.22 -2.30 -55.18
C LYS A 6 -52.13 -2.30 -53.66
N THR A 7 -51.70 -3.42 -53.09
CA THR A 7 -51.33 -3.54 -51.69
C THR A 7 -49.89 -3.06 -51.50
N THR A 8 -49.71 -1.95 -50.83
CA THR A 8 -48.41 -1.43 -50.41
C THR A 8 -48.03 -2.04 -49.08
N ALA A 9 -47.05 -2.94 -49.06
CA ALA A 9 -46.49 -3.48 -47.82
C ALA A 9 -45.54 -2.46 -47.21
N LEU A 10 -45.86 -1.93 -46.04
CA LEU A 10 -45.01 -1.04 -45.22
C LEU A 10 -44.08 -1.91 -44.40
N ALA A 11 -42.78 -2.00 -44.81
CA ALA A 11 -41.76 -2.67 -44.00
C ALA A 11 -41.32 -1.72 -42.89
N LEU A 12 -41.71 -2.07 -41.64
CA LEU A 12 -41.29 -1.37 -40.42
C LEU A 12 -39.83 -1.83 -40.12
N VAL A 13 -38.85 -1.03 -40.42
CA VAL A 13 -37.46 -1.26 -39.99
C VAL A 13 -37.36 -0.76 -38.56
N ALA A 14 -37.37 -1.69 -37.58
CA ALA A 14 -37.05 -1.41 -36.20
C ALA A 14 -35.51 -1.16 -36.11
N ALA A 15 -35.11 0.09 -36.07
CA ALA A 15 -33.74 0.47 -35.74
C ALA A 15 -33.55 0.16 -34.24
N LEU A 16 -32.82 -0.92 -33.92
CA LEU A 16 -32.27 -1.14 -32.59
C LEU A 16 -31.25 -0.02 -32.35
N ALA A 17 -31.69 0.99 -31.59
CA ALA A 17 -30.76 1.95 -31.02
C ALA A 17 -29.91 1.18 -30.01
N VAL A 18 -28.71 0.78 -30.39
CA VAL A 18 -27.67 0.36 -29.42
C VAL A 18 -27.29 1.64 -28.70
N THR A 19 -27.90 1.86 -27.54
CA THR A 19 -27.38 2.84 -26.58
C THR A 19 -26.05 2.29 -26.10
N THR A 20 -24.95 2.78 -26.61
CA THR A 20 -23.65 2.60 -25.97
C THR A 20 -23.78 3.28 -24.60
N ALA A 21 -23.86 2.50 -23.52
CA ALA A 21 -23.70 3.04 -22.19
C ALA A 21 -22.36 3.77 -22.16
N GLU A 22 -22.36 5.03 -21.74
CA GLU A 22 -21.11 5.77 -21.54
C GLU A 22 -20.34 5.11 -20.41
N ALA A 23 -19.04 4.86 -20.61
CA ALA A 23 -18.19 4.26 -19.58
C ALA A 23 -18.22 5.16 -18.33
N ARG A 24 -18.38 4.53 -17.18
CA ARG A 24 -18.31 5.24 -15.90
C ARG A 24 -16.86 5.53 -15.55
N ASP A 25 -16.52 6.79 -15.33
CA ASP A 25 -15.21 7.21 -14.90
C ASP A 25 -15.10 7.28 -13.38
N ILE A 26 -14.11 6.59 -12.81
CA ILE A 26 -13.82 6.52 -11.38
C ILE A 26 -12.65 7.46 -11.07
N ARG A 27 -12.85 8.41 -10.16
CA ARG A 27 -11.78 9.30 -9.69
C ARG A 27 -10.93 8.61 -8.65
N ILE A 28 -9.65 8.41 -8.97
CA ILE A 28 -8.69 7.71 -8.11
C ILE A 28 -7.61 8.64 -7.61
N ALA A 29 -7.24 8.54 -6.33
CA ALA A 29 -6.25 9.39 -5.69
C ALA A 29 -5.02 8.58 -5.22
N PRO A 30 -3.90 8.61 -5.97
CA PRO A 30 -2.65 7.99 -5.55
C PRO A 30 -2.06 8.57 -4.28
N ALA A 31 -2.33 9.85 -4.01
CA ALA A 31 -1.82 10.63 -2.89
C ALA A 31 -0.29 10.60 -2.72
N ALA A 32 0.44 10.25 -3.76
CA ALA A 32 1.90 10.17 -3.80
C ALA A 32 2.43 10.93 -5.02
N PRO A 33 3.68 11.42 -5.00
CA PRO A 33 4.25 12.10 -6.16
C PRO A 33 4.45 11.13 -7.34
N PRO A 34 4.48 11.63 -8.61
CA PRO A 34 4.57 10.79 -9.80
C PRO A 34 5.74 9.77 -9.81
N PRO A 35 6.94 10.05 -9.25
CA PRO A 35 8.01 9.06 -9.21
C PRO A 35 7.76 7.90 -8.23
N HIS A 36 6.83 8.05 -7.28
CA HIS A 36 6.52 7.00 -6.32
C HIS A 36 5.76 5.84 -7.00
N PRO A 37 6.07 4.57 -6.70
CA PRO A 37 5.41 3.40 -7.30
C PRO A 37 3.88 3.43 -7.22
N ALA A 38 3.30 3.99 -6.15
CA ALA A 38 1.86 4.12 -6.02
C ALA A 38 1.25 4.96 -7.14
N ASN A 39 1.87 6.09 -7.53
CA ASN A 39 1.37 6.94 -8.61
C ASN A 39 1.85 6.44 -9.98
N GLY A 40 3.16 6.18 -10.12
CA GLY A 40 3.76 5.88 -11.42
C GLY A 40 3.44 4.48 -11.97
N VAL A 41 3.03 3.52 -11.13
CA VAL A 41 2.75 2.13 -11.52
C VAL A 41 1.38 1.68 -11.04
N MET A 42 1.14 1.64 -9.72
CA MET A 42 -0.05 1.02 -9.14
C MET A 42 -1.36 1.56 -9.72
N TYR A 43 -1.60 2.86 -9.59
CA TYR A 43 -2.87 3.42 -10.03
C TYR A 43 -2.94 3.64 -11.55
N VAL A 44 -1.80 3.81 -12.23
CA VAL A 44 -1.76 3.81 -13.71
C VAL A 44 -2.17 2.44 -14.26
N ASN A 45 -1.62 1.37 -13.67
CA ASN A 45 -1.97 0.00 -14.07
C ASN A 45 -3.39 -0.37 -13.62
N PHE A 46 -3.81 0.07 -12.44
CA PHE A 46 -5.20 -0.13 -12.00
C PHE A 46 -6.20 0.47 -12.98
N ALA A 47 -5.99 1.70 -13.43
CA ALA A 47 -6.88 2.34 -14.41
C ALA A 47 -6.96 1.53 -15.72
N LYS A 48 -5.82 1.03 -16.19
CA LYS A 48 -5.75 0.15 -17.36
C LYS A 48 -6.49 -1.17 -17.12
N TYR A 49 -6.19 -1.84 -16.01
CA TYR A 49 -6.79 -3.14 -15.67
C TYR A 49 -8.29 -3.03 -15.41
N LEU A 50 -8.73 -1.93 -14.80
CA LEU A 50 -10.16 -1.68 -14.57
C LEU A 50 -10.94 -1.63 -15.90
N ALA A 51 -10.40 -0.94 -16.91
CA ALA A 51 -11.00 -0.91 -18.22
C ALA A 51 -10.97 -2.28 -18.93
N GLU A 52 -9.85 -3.02 -18.82
CA GLU A 52 -9.72 -4.38 -19.37
C GLU A 52 -10.73 -5.35 -18.73
N GLU A 53 -10.76 -5.41 -17.39
CA GLU A 53 -11.56 -6.37 -16.63
C GLU A 53 -13.07 -6.08 -16.68
N SER A 54 -13.45 -4.81 -16.87
CA SER A 54 -14.84 -4.41 -17.03
C SER A 54 -15.34 -4.41 -18.50
N GLY A 55 -14.49 -4.78 -19.45
CA GLY A 55 -14.84 -4.70 -20.87
C GLY A 55 -15.05 -3.26 -21.38
N GLY A 56 -14.55 -2.27 -20.65
CA GLY A 56 -14.67 -0.85 -20.96
C GLY A 56 -15.85 -0.15 -20.28
N ASP A 57 -16.64 -0.83 -19.47
CA ASP A 57 -17.76 -0.22 -18.71
C ASP A 57 -17.27 0.74 -17.62
N LEU A 58 -16.07 0.47 -17.06
CA LEU A 58 -15.39 1.33 -16.09
C LEU A 58 -14.09 1.88 -16.66
N THR A 59 -13.85 3.16 -16.42
CA THR A 59 -12.58 3.85 -16.65
C THR A 59 -12.13 4.54 -15.37
N ALA A 60 -10.91 5.07 -15.32
CA ALA A 60 -10.46 5.81 -14.17
C ALA A 60 -9.60 7.01 -14.53
N THR A 61 -9.80 8.11 -13.79
CA THR A 61 -9.01 9.35 -13.88
C THR A 61 -8.19 9.53 -12.60
N LEU A 62 -6.88 9.72 -12.75
CA LEU A 62 -5.97 9.96 -11.64
C LEU A 62 -6.01 11.43 -11.20
N LEU A 63 -6.24 11.65 -9.90
CA LEU A 63 -6.12 12.96 -9.26
C LEU A 63 -4.66 13.18 -8.85
N GLY A 64 -4.16 14.41 -9.03
CA GLY A 64 -2.82 14.76 -8.59
C GLY A 64 -2.69 14.84 -7.05
N PRO A 65 -1.47 14.69 -6.50
CA PRO A 65 -1.23 14.77 -5.05
C PRO A 65 -1.50 16.17 -4.47
N GLU A 66 -1.60 17.20 -5.31
CA GLU A 66 -2.04 18.55 -4.94
C GLU A 66 -3.55 18.64 -4.68
N VAL A 67 -4.35 17.68 -5.18
CA VAL A 67 -5.80 17.60 -4.94
C VAL A 67 -6.08 16.82 -3.66
N VAL A 68 -5.42 15.68 -3.50
CA VAL A 68 -5.56 14.79 -2.33
C VAL A 68 -4.20 14.22 -1.97
N ASN A 69 -3.75 14.44 -0.74
CA ASN A 69 -2.56 13.81 -0.16
C ASN A 69 -2.96 12.71 0.86
N LEU A 70 -1.97 11.97 1.39
CA LEU A 70 -2.21 10.84 2.30
C LEU A 70 -2.99 11.24 3.56
N THR A 71 -2.73 12.41 4.14
CA THR A 71 -3.39 12.84 5.38
C THR A 71 -4.83 13.33 5.15
N GLN A 72 -5.21 13.61 3.90
CA GLN A 72 -6.55 14.04 3.49
C GLN A 72 -7.39 12.89 2.92
N MET A 73 -6.81 11.70 2.75
CA MET A 73 -7.44 10.61 2.01
C MET A 73 -8.78 10.20 2.59
N LYS A 74 -8.88 10.07 3.92
CA LYS A 74 -10.14 9.69 4.59
C LYS A 74 -11.27 10.65 4.20
N ASP A 75 -11.05 11.95 4.37
CA ASP A 75 -12.05 12.97 4.09
C ASP A 75 -12.38 13.05 2.59
N ALA A 76 -11.38 12.86 1.73
CA ALA A 76 -11.56 12.88 0.28
C ALA A 76 -12.46 11.71 -0.20
N LEU A 77 -12.29 10.52 0.37
CA LEU A 77 -13.15 9.36 0.08
C LEU A 77 -14.56 9.56 0.63
N GLN A 78 -14.71 10.06 1.86
CA GLN A 78 -16.01 10.32 2.47
C GLN A 78 -16.81 11.41 1.74
N SER A 79 -16.13 12.46 1.26
CA SER A 79 -16.74 13.56 0.51
C SER A 79 -16.87 13.32 -1.00
N GLN A 80 -16.48 12.16 -1.48
CA GLN A 80 -16.52 11.77 -2.91
C GLN A 80 -15.65 12.69 -3.80
N VAL A 81 -14.63 13.36 -3.26
CA VAL A 81 -13.57 14.00 -4.07
C VAL A 81 -12.77 12.92 -4.78
N ALA A 82 -12.39 11.86 -4.06
CA ALA A 82 -11.88 10.62 -4.62
C ALA A 82 -12.88 9.48 -4.39
N GLU A 83 -12.97 8.55 -5.33
CA GLU A 83 -13.82 7.35 -5.23
C GLU A 83 -13.02 6.12 -4.83
N VAL A 84 -11.73 6.10 -5.20
CA VAL A 84 -10.74 5.08 -4.79
C VAL A 84 -9.46 5.78 -4.39
N GLY A 85 -8.82 5.34 -3.32
CA GLY A 85 -7.58 5.94 -2.86
C GLY A 85 -6.75 5.05 -1.94
N ASN A 86 -5.52 5.48 -1.69
CA ASN A 86 -4.59 4.83 -0.79
C ASN A 86 -4.79 5.32 0.64
N LEU A 87 -5.56 4.59 1.44
CA LEU A 87 -5.80 4.90 2.85
C LEU A 87 -4.86 4.06 3.72
N LEU A 88 -3.94 4.73 4.39
CA LEU A 88 -2.94 4.07 5.24
C LEU A 88 -3.34 4.16 6.71
N PRO A 89 -3.73 3.06 7.38
CA PRO A 89 -4.20 3.07 8.77
C PRO A 89 -3.23 3.72 9.75
N LEU A 90 -1.91 3.61 9.53
CA LEU A 90 -0.91 4.27 10.38
C LEU A 90 -1.01 5.81 10.42
N TYR A 91 -1.68 6.43 9.45
CA TYR A 91 -2.01 7.85 9.47
C TYR A 91 -3.34 8.14 10.19
N PHE A 92 -4.17 7.12 10.40
CA PHE A 92 -5.51 7.23 10.99
C PHE A 92 -5.75 6.18 12.08
N PRO A 93 -4.82 5.98 13.05
CA PRO A 93 -4.92 4.87 14.00
C PRO A 93 -6.12 4.98 14.94
N ALA A 94 -6.64 6.19 15.18
CA ALA A 94 -7.84 6.38 15.98
C ALA A 94 -9.14 5.98 15.26
N ASP A 95 -9.13 6.04 13.92
CA ASP A 95 -10.29 5.66 13.10
C ASP A 95 -10.24 4.19 12.66
N LEU A 96 -9.04 3.60 12.58
CA LEU A 96 -8.76 2.25 12.09
C LEU A 96 -7.83 1.49 13.06
N PRO A 97 -8.22 1.36 14.35
CA PRO A 97 -7.39 0.75 15.37
C PRO A 97 -7.05 -0.71 15.08
N MET A 98 -8.02 -1.54 14.69
CA MET A 98 -7.80 -2.96 14.38
C MET A 98 -6.90 -3.13 13.14
N MET A 99 -7.16 -2.38 12.06
CA MET A 99 -6.31 -2.40 10.87
C MET A 99 -4.89 -1.87 11.11
N SER A 100 -4.66 -1.15 12.21
CA SER A 100 -3.34 -0.65 12.63
C SER A 100 -2.52 -1.68 13.42
N VAL A 101 -3.14 -2.74 13.95
CA VAL A 101 -2.47 -3.77 14.76
C VAL A 101 -1.36 -4.48 13.98
N THR A 102 -1.65 -4.99 12.79
CA THR A 102 -0.68 -5.72 11.97
C THR A 102 0.47 -4.84 11.48
N GLY A 103 0.23 -3.54 11.29
CA GLY A 103 1.27 -2.56 10.98
C GLY A 103 2.32 -2.41 12.08
N GLN A 104 2.00 -2.78 13.34
CA GLN A 104 2.93 -2.68 14.46
C GLN A 104 4.09 -3.69 14.38
N VAL A 105 3.98 -4.73 13.55
CA VAL A 105 5.04 -5.72 13.31
C VAL A 105 5.72 -5.57 11.95
N SER A 106 5.65 -4.38 11.33
CA SER A 106 6.29 -4.08 10.04
C SER A 106 7.80 -4.36 10.01
N LEU A 107 8.47 -4.28 11.17
CA LEU A 107 9.90 -4.60 11.28
C LEU A 107 10.21 -6.08 11.01
N THR A 108 9.23 -6.97 11.05
CA THR A 108 9.41 -8.41 10.74
C THR A 108 9.41 -8.69 9.23
N SER A 109 9.08 -7.70 8.39
CA SER A 109 9.02 -7.87 6.92
C SER A 109 10.36 -8.29 6.35
N LYS A 110 10.35 -9.35 5.51
CA LYS A 110 11.52 -9.86 4.80
C LYS A 110 11.28 -9.99 3.30
N ASN A 111 10.05 -10.28 2.92
CA ASN A 111 9.66 -10.49 1.54
C ASN A 111 8.43 -9.61 1.21
N PRO A 112 8.58 -8.61 0.33
CA PRO A 112 7.50 -7.68 -0.01
C PRO A 112 6.24 -8.38 -0.55
N HIS A 113 6.38 -9.35 -1.47
CA HIS A 113 5.22 -10.07 -2.01
C HIS A 113 4.48 -10.87 -0.93
N ALA A 114 5.22 -11.58 -0.08
CA ALA A 114 4.64 -12.34 1.02
C ALA A 114 3.90 -11.43 2.00
N MET A 115 4.50 -10.29 2.33
CA MET A 115 3.91 -9.34 3.28
C MET A 115 2.62 -8.70 2.76
N GLY A 116 2.60 -8.27 1.48
CA GLY A 116 1.40 -7.72 0.84
C GLY A 116 0.27 -8.74 0.73
N ALA A 117 0.60 -10.00 0.39
CA ALA A 117 -0.35 -11.10 0.29
C ALA A 117 -0.91 -11.50 1.66
N ALA A 118 -0.05 -11.63 2.68
CA ALA A 118 -0.45 -11.94 4.05
C ALA A 118 -1.39 -10.87 4.61
N MET A 119 -1.08 -9.60 4.40
CA MET A 119 -1.92 -8.48 4.81
C MET A 119 -3.27 -8.50 4.10
N THR A 120 -3.28 -8.80 2.79
CA THR A 120 -4.53 -8.92 2.02
C THR A 120 -5.40 -10.03 2.57
N GLU A 121 -4.82 -11.23 2.79
CA GLU A 121 -5.57 -12.38 3.34
C GLU A 121 -6.07 -12.09 4.75
N PHE A 122 -5.23 -11.50 5.60
CA PHE A 122 -5.61 -11.15 6.96
C PHE A 122 -6.82 -10.20 6.98
N ILE A 123 -6.73 -9.05 6.29
CA ILE A 123 -7.80 -8.05 6.34
C ILE A 123 -9.09 -8.55 5.71
N VAL A 124 -9.02 -9.30 4.61
CA VAL A 124 -10.22 -9.86 3.96
C VAL A 124 -10.99 -10.80 4.91
N ASN A 125 -10.27 -11.56 5.76
CA ASN A 125 -10.86 -12.50 6.70
C ASN A 125 -11.09 -11.92 8.11
N CYS A 126 -10.59 -10.72 8.40
CA CYS A 126 -10.71 -10.04 9.69
C CYS A 126 -12.07 -9.31 9.77
N ALA A 127 -13.08 -9.93 10.39
CA ALA A 127 -14.39 -9.30 10.54
C ALA A 127 -14.33 -7.92 11.25
N PRO A 128 -13.58 -7.73 12.36
CA PRO A 128 -13.45 -6.41 12.97
C PRO A 128 -12.81 -5.37 12.04
N CYS A 129 -11.85 -5.76 11.17
CA CYS A 129 -11.25 -4.86 10.19
C CYS A 129 -12.29 -4.42 9.14
N GLN A 130 -13.15 -5.35 8.68
CA GLN A 130 -14.22 -5.04 7.74
C GLN A 130 -15.28 -4.14 8.39
N ASP A 131 -15.59 -4.34 9.67
CA ASP A 131 -16.52 -3.50 10.43
C ASP A 131 -15.99 -2.06 10.58
N GLU A 132 -14.68 -1.86 10.81
CA GLU A 132 -14.05 -0.54 10.83
C GLU A 132 -14.16 0.17 9.47
N MET A 133 -13.83 -0.54 8.40
CA MET A 133 -13.95 0.00 7.04
C MET A 133 -15.40 0.39 6.72
N LYS A 134 -16.34 -0.49 7.03
CA LYS A 134 -17.78 -0.24 6.84
C LYS A 134 -18.28 0.95 7.67
N ALA A 135 -17.84 1.09 8.93
CA ALA A 135 -18.23 2.21 9.79
C ALA A 135 -17.76 3.56 9.24
N LEU A 136 -16.65 3.59 8.51
CA LEU A 136 -16.13 4.79 7.82
C LEU A 136 -16.75 5.01 6.44
N GLY A 137 -17.52 4.06 5.93
CA GLY A 137 -18.11 4.10 4.60
C GLY A 137 -17.14 3.68 3.50
N PHE A 138 -16.30 2.67 3.77
CA PHE A 138 -15.25 2.21 2.86
C PHE A 138 -15.29 0.70 2.62
N VAL A 139 -14.72 0.28 1.50
CA VAL A 139 -14.49 -1.11 1.12
C VAL A 139 -13.00 -1.30 0.81
N TYR A 140 -12.42 -2.37 1.33
CA TYR A 140 -11.01 -2.73 1.18
C TYR A 140 -10.79 -3.65 -0.02
N LEU A 141 -9.76 -3.36 -0.86
CA LEU A 141 -9.42 -4.20 -2.02
C LEU A 141 -7.91 -4.50 -2.13
N GLY A 142 -7.21 -4.65 -1.02
CA GLY A 142 -5.89 -5.24 -1.01
C GLY A 142 -4.75 -4.33 -0.56
N SER A 143 -3.62 -4.97 -0.32
CA SER A 143 -2.40 -4.42 0.27
C SER A 143 -1.18 -4.67 -0.62
N GLY A 144 -0.09 -3.98 -0.32
CA GLY A 144 1.24 -4.20 -0.88
C GLY A 144 2.32 -3.85 0.11
N ALA A 145 3.59 -4.03 -0.26
CA ALA A 145 4.71 -3.69 0.63
C ALA A 145 5.91 -3.13 -0.13
N SER A 146 6.75 -2.37 0.59
CA SER A 146 8.02 -1.85 0.10
C SER A 146 9.14 -2.89 0.19
N ASP A 147 10.30 -2.54 -0.39
CA ASP A 147 11.59 -3.08 0.00
C ASP A 147 11.86 -2.89 1.50
N LEU A 148 12.92 -3.53 1.96
CA LEU A 148 13.36 -3.36 3.35
C LEU A 148 13.90 -1.94 3.53
N TYR A 149 13.49 -1.32 4.62
CA TYR A 149 13.95 0.00 5.00
C TYR A 149 15.41 -0.04 5.45
N GLU A 150 16.09 1.06 5.18
CA GLU A 150 17.47 1.31 5.57
C GLU A 150 17.58 2.65 6.30
N PHE A 151 18.71 2.91 6.95
CA PHE A 151 19.01 4.25 7.45
C PHE A 151 19.54 5.13 6.31
N ILE A 152 18.79 6.15 5.93
CA ILE A 152 19.18 7.18 4.95
C ILE A 152 19.49 8.45 5.73
N THR A 153 20.77 8.85 5.80
CA THR A 153 21.23 9.82 6.79
C THR A 153 22.17 10.87 6.20
N THR A 154 22.32 11.98 6.93
CA THR A 154 23.31 13.05 6.66
C THR A 154 24.64 12.81 7.39
N LYS A 155 24.66 11.87 8.35
CA LYS A 155 25.84 11.46 9.12
C LYS A 155 26.05 9.95 8.96
N PRO A 156 27.29 9.45 8.98
CA PRO A 156 27.52 8.02 8.84
C PRO A 156 26.97 7.25 10.04
N VAL A 157 26.32 6.10 9.77
CA VAL A 157 25.85 5.14 10.78
C VAL A 157 26.45 3.79 10.43
N LYS A 158 27.29 3.24 11.31
CA LYS A 158 27.88 1.92 11.14
C LYS A 158 27.65 1.02 12.34
N THR A 159 27.60 1.61 13.53
CA THR A 159 27.45 0.92 14.82
C THR A 159 26.21 1.42 15.55
N ALA A 160 25.78 0.71 16.60
CA ALA A 160 24.69 1.16 17.47
C ALA A 160 25.00 2.52 18.13
N ALA A 161 26.26 2.78 18.47
CA ALA A 161 26.67 4.05 19.08
C ALA A 161 26.50 5.25 18.14
N ASP A 162 26.56 5.05 16.83
CA ASP A 162 26.36 6.12 15.83
C ASP A 162 24.90 6.58 15.74
N LEU A 163 23.98 5.78 16.25
CA LEU A 163 22.55 6.12 16.30
C LEU A 163 22.21 7.04 17.49
N GLU A 164 23.04 7.05 18.54
CA GLU A 164 22.74 7.80 19.78
C GLU A 164 22.58 9.30 19.51
N GLY A 165 21.42 9.84 19.87
CA GLY A 165 21.06 11.24 19.72
C GLY A 165 20.74 11.68 18.29
N LEU A 166 20.77 10.80 17.28
CA LEU A 166 20.32 11.13 15.93
C LEU A 166 18.79 11.35 15.92
N ARG A 167 18.36 12.43 15.31
CA ARG A 167 16.95 12.69 15.06
C ARG A 167 16.57 11.97 13.77
N LEU A 168 15.82 10.87 13.91
CA LEU A 168 15.43 10.03 12.79
C LEU A 168 13.92 10.13 12.54
N ARG A 169 13.55 10.45 11.31
CA ARG A 169 12.14 10.35 10.92
C ARG A 169 11.67 8.91 11.05
N SER A 170 10.53 8.73 11.71
CA SER A 170 9.81 7.45 11.78
C SER A 170 8.50 7.54 11.00
N GLY A 171 8.20 6.49 10.21
CA GLY A 171 6.95 6.36 9.46
C GLY A 171 5.79 5.81 10.30
N GLY A 172 6.03 5.52 11.57
CA GLY A 172 5.07 4.94 12.50
C GLY A 172 5.74 4.42 13.77
N ALA A 173 4.93 3.91 14.70
CA ALA A 173 5.39 3.46 16.02
C ALA A 173 6.49 2.36 15.98
N PRO A 174 6.46 1.36 15.08
CA PRO A 174 7.52 0.33 15.03
C PRO A 174 8.92 0.94 14.87
N TRP A 175 9.08 1.85 13.92
CA TRP A 175 10.37 2.52 13.69
C TRP A 175 10.71 3.52 14.79
N ALA A 176 9.70 4.13 15.43
CA ALA A 176 9.95 4.98 16.60
C ALA A 176 10.53 4.14 17.75
N ARG A 177 9.95 2.99 18.06
CA ARG A 177 10.47 2.07 19.09
C ARG A 177 11.88 1.57 18.76
N LEU A 178 12.14 1.26 17.47
CA LEU A 178 13.49 0.91 17.02
C LEU A 178 14.49 2.03 17.29
N ALA A 179 14.16 3.27 16.88
CA ALA A 179 15.03 4.43 17.10
C ALA A 179 15.31 4.65 18.59
N GLU A 180 14.29 4.64 19.43
CA GLU A 180 14.40 4.79 20.89
C GLU A 180 15.29 3.73 21.53
N ASN A 181 15.15 2.45 21.10
CA ASN A 181 15.96 1.36 21.61
C ASN A 181 17.47 1.56 21.41
N PHE A 182 17.85 2.24 20.32
CA PHE A 182 19.24 2.57 20.01
C PHE A 182 19.65 4.00 20.40
N GLY A 183 18.87 4.66 21.27
CA GLY A 183 19.18 5.98 21.77
C GLY A 183 19.02 7.12 20.76
N ALA A 184 18.45 6.86 19.59
CA ALA A 184 18.06 7.88 18.64
C ALA A 184 16.76 8.58 19.08
N VAL A 185 16.49 9.75 18.53
CA VAL A 185 15.30 10.55 18.81
C VAL A 185 14.31 10.39 17.64
N PRO A 186 13.23 9.63 17.77
CA PRO A 186 12.25 9.50 16.71
C PRO A 186 11.50 10.82 16.50
N VAL A 187 11.33 11.19 15.24
CA VAL A 187 10.55 12.35 14.83
C VAL A 187 9.44 11.87 13.91
N GLN A 188 8.22 11.79 14.44
CA GLN A 188 7.07 11.35 13.66
C GLN A 188 6.59 12.47 12.76
N MET A 189 6.62 12.24 11.47
CA MET A 189 6.13 13.17 10.45
C MET A 189 5.71 12.44 9.18
N SER A 190 4.94 13.14 8.35
CA SER A 190 4.57 12.65 7.02
C SER A 190 5.83 12.40 6.16
N VAL A 191 5.77 11.41 5.30
CA VAL A 191 6.81 11.11 4.31
C VAL A 191 7.07 12.31 3.38
N PHE A 192 6.07 13.17 3.16
CA PHE A 192 6.21 14.38 2.34
C PHE A 192 7.09 15.46 2.96
N ASP A 193 7.23 15.46 4.29
CA ASP A 193 7.97 16.49 5.02
C ASP A 193 9.46 16.13 5.20
N GLN A 194 9.84 14.87 4.94
CA GLN A 194 11.18 14.36 5.24
C GLN A 194 12.29 15.07 4.45
N PHE A 195 12.06 15.44 3.19
CA PHE A 195 13.03 16.15 2.39
C PHE A 195 13.38 17.52 3.01
N GLU A 196 12.39 18.33 3.30
CA GLU A 196 12.60 19.66 3.89
C GLU A 196 13.17 19.55 5.30
N ALA A 197 12.76 18.56 6.08
CA ALA A 197 13.28 18.34 7.42
C ALA A 197 14.75 17.92 7.41
N MET A 198 15.18 17.07 6.46
CA MET A 198 16.59 16.73 6.26
C MET A 198 17.37 17.92 5.71
N ASN A 199 16.87 18.64 4.71
CA ASN A 199 17.52 19.79 4.08
C ASN A 199 17.75 20.94 5.07
N SER A 200 16.79 21.19 5.96
CA SER A 200 16.92 22.22 7.02
C SER A 200 17.73 21.75 8.24
N GLY A 201 18.11 20.45 8.30
CA GLY A 201 18.77 19.88 9.46
C GLY A 201 17.84 19.73 10.68
N THR A 202 16.53 19.72 10.50
CA THR A 202 15.55 19.43 11.57
C THR A 202 15.66 17.95 12.00
N ILE A 203 15.90 17.05 11.04
CA ILE A 203 16.24 15.64 11.26
C ILE A 203 17.61 15.33 10.67
N ASP A 204 18.27 14.32 11.21
CA ASP A 204 19.58 13.84 10.76
C ASP A 204 19.47 12.72 9.72
N GLY A 205 18.26 12.14 9.58
CA GLY A 205 17.98 11.07 8.62
C GLY A 205 16.57 10.51 8.76
N THR A 206 16.32 9.46 7.99
CA THR A 206 15.04 8.74 7.96
C THR A 206 15.28 7.24 7.90
N MET A 207 14.33 6.46 8.41
CA MET A 207 14.21 5.04 8.14
C MET A 207 13.18 4.89 7.02
N ALA A 208 13.61 4.47 5.84
CA ALA A 208 12.79 4.49 4.64
C ALA A 208 13.29 3.50 3.57
N SER A 209 12.46 3.26 2.57
CA SER A 209 12.83 2.59 1.34
C SER A 209 13.97 3.35 0.63
N VAL A 210 14.91 2.65 0.06
CA VAL A 210 15.93 3.26 -0.82
C VAL A 210 15.27 3.94 -2.02
N GLY A 211 14.10 3.46 -2.48
CA GLY A 211 13.28 4.10 -3.50
C GLY A 211 12.88 5.53 -3.19
N ASP A 212 12.87 5.92 -1.91
CA ASP A 212 12.53 7.29 -1.48
C ASP A 212 13.60 8.32 -1.90
N LEU A 213 14.81 7.88 -2.22
CA LEU A 213 15.81 8.74 -2.85
C LEU A 213 15.27 9.41 -4.11
N LEU A 214 14.47 8.69 -4.89
CA LEU A 214 13.85 9.18 -6.12
C LEU A 214 12.44 9.71 -5.88
N SER A 215 11.62 8.96 -5.13
CA SER A 215 10.21 9.30 -4.90
C SER A 215 10.03 10.63 -4.17
N PHE A 216 10.91 10.91 -3.20
CA PHE A 216 10.85 12.11 -2.35
C PHE A 216 12.14 12.95 -2.43
N ARG A 217 12.93 12.79 -3.49
CA ARG A 217 14.11 13.59 -3.78
C ARG A 217 15.23 13.52 -2.71
N LEU A 218 15.23 12.51 -1.86
CA LEU A 218 16.22 12.39 -0.79
C LEU A 218 17.66 12.26 -1.34
N VAL A 219 17.83 11.86 -2.60
CA VAL A 219 19.11 11.83 -3.30
C VAL A 219 19.85 13.18 -3.29
N GLU A 220 19.12 14.29 -3.13
CA GLU A 220 19.70 15.64 -3.10
C GLU A 220 20.27 16.01 -1.72
N VAL A 221 19.81 15.39 -0.64
CA VAL A 221 20.13 15.76 0.75
C VAL A 221 20.84 14.67 1.54
N ALA A 222 20.59 13.40 1.24
CA ALA A 222 21.22 12.26 1.87
C ALA A 222 22.73 12.24 1.58
N LYS A 223 23.54 11.72 2.52
CA LYS A 223 24.99 11.53 2.39
C LYS A 223 25.39 10.08 2.56
N HIS A 224 24.63 9.32 3.33
CA HIS A 224 24.95 7.95 3.67
C HIS A 224 23.69 7.10 3.62
N ILE A 225 23.86 5.85 3.20
CA ILE A 225 22.85 4.79 3.29
C ILE A 225 23.50 3.63 4.03
N THR A 226 22.93 3.25 5.18
CA THR A 226 23.43 2.11 5.93
C THR A 226 22.62 0.89 5.59
N LYS A 227 23.25 -0.09 4.95
CA LYS A 227 22.63 -1.36 4.58
C LYS A 227 22.45 -2.23 5.81
N VAL A 228 21.24 -2.21 6.34
CA VAL A 228 20.78 -3.05 7.44
C VAL A 228 19.26 -3.24 7.34
N PRO A 229 18.77 -4.49 7.30
CA PRO A 229 17.35 -4.74 7.14
C PRO A 229 16.59 -4.36 8.42
N ILE A 230 15.75 -3.33 8.35
CA ILE A 230 14.91 -2.86 9.46
C ILE A 230 13.41 -3.02 9.16
N GLY A 231 13.05 -4.11 8.49
CA GLY A 231 11.70 -4.38 8.04
C GLY A 231 11.31 -3.53 6.83
N GLY A 232 10.07 -3.63 6.39
CA GLY A 232 9.55 -2.87 5.26
C GLY A 232 8.19 -2.25 5.58
N TYR A 233 7.81 -1.23 4.84
CA TYR A 233 6.50 -0.62 5.01
C TYR A 233 5.40 -1.48 4.40
N ILE A 234 4.34 -1.72 5.17
CA ILE A 234 3.15 -2.40 4.70
C ILE A 234 2.12 -1.34 4.30
N SER A 235 1.87 -1.22 3.01
CA SER A 235 0.83 -0.35 2.47
C SER A 235 -0.51 -1.06 2.62
N THR A 236 -1.13 -0.87 3.79
CA THR A 236 -2.19 -1.72 4.32
C THR A 236 -3.47 -1.66 3.49
N SER A 237 -3.87 -0.50 2.96
CA SER A 237 -5.06 -0.38 2.11
C SER A 237 -4.76 0.46 0.88
N ASN A 238 -4.22 -0.20 -0.13
CA ASN A 238 -3.86 0.44 -1.39
C ASN A 238 -5.07 0.87 -2.20
N PHE A 239 -6.14 0.07 -2.16
CA PHE A 239 -7.39 0.36 -2.83
C PHE A 239 -8.52 0.38 -1.81
N THR A 240 -8.75 1.57 -1.25
CA THR A 240 -9.92 1.87 -0.44
C THR A 240 -10.96 2.50 -1.34
N VAL A 241 -12.09 1.82 -1.50
CA VAL A 241 -13.21 2.29 -2.31
C VAL A 241 -14.25 2.94 -1.40
N SER A 242 -14.75 4.11 -1.77
CA SER A 242 -15.92 4.69 -1.10
C SER A 242 -17.14 3.77 -1.23
N ASN A 243 -17.86 3.57 -0.13
CA ASN A 243 -19.06 2.71 -0.14
C ASN A 243 -20.13 3.22 -1.11
N VAL A 244 -20.28 4.55 -1.24
CA VAL A 244 -21.20 5.16 -2.23
C VAL A 244 -20.86 4.70 -3.66
N THR A 245 -19.58 4.67 -4.00
CA THR A 245 -19.13 4.15 -5.29
C THR A 245 -19.37 2.65 -5.39
N TRP A 246 -18.95 1.89 -4.38
CA TRP A 246 -19.08 0.43 -4.37
C TRP A 246 -20.52 -0.06 -4.53
N GLU A 247 -21.44 0.52 -3.78
CA GLU A 247 -22.88 0.18 -3.83
C GLU A 247 -23.50 0.51 -5.18
N SER A 248 -23.00 1.49 -5.89
CA SER A 248 -23.51 1.88 -7.22
C SER A 248 -23.02 0.98 -8.36
N LEU A 249 -22.02 0.12 -8.11
CA LEU A 249 -21.51 -0.84 -9.07
C LEU A 249 -22.37 -2.11 -9.11
N SER A 250 -22.52 -2.69 -10.30
CA SER A 250 -23.04 -4.04 -10.49
C SER A 250 -22.10 -5.11 -9.91
N GLY A 251 -22.58 -6.33 -9.72
CA GLY A 251 -21.74 -7.44 -9.26
C GLY A 251 -20.55 -7.73 -10.18
N ASP A 252 -20.75 -7.62 -11.50
CA ASP A 252 -19.69 -7.85 -12.49
C ASP A 252 -18.63 -6.72 -12.45
N GLU A 253 -19.05 -5.46 -12.26
CA GLU A 253 -18.17 -4.31 -12.10
C GLU A 253 -17.37 -4.39 -10.79
N ARG A 254 -17.98 -4.83 -9.69
CA ARG A 254 -17.26 -5.08 -8.42
C ARG A 254 -16.22 -6.16 -8.59
N ALA A 255 -16.56 -7.27 -9.26
CA ALA A 255 -15.62 -8.35 -9.54
C ALA A 255 -14.46 -7.87 -10.44
N ALA A 256 -14.74 -7.05 -11.44
CA ALA A 256 -13.72 -6.44 -12.30
C ALA A 256 -12.78 -5.52 -11.49
N MET A 257 -13.32 -4.71 -10.58
CA MET A 257 -12.54 -3.83 -9.71
C MET A 257 -11.63 -4.62 -8.76
N VAL A 258 -12.11 -5.72 -8.17
CA VAL A 258 -11.30 -6.64 -7.34
C VAL A 258 -10.15 -7.22 -8.15
N ARG A 259 -10.39 -7.74 -9.36
CA ARG A 259 -9.33 -8.30 -10.21
C ARG A 259 -8.31 -7.25 -10.62
N ALA A 260 -8.78 -6.05 -10.99
CA ALA A 260 -7.91 -4.94 -11.33
C ALA A 260 -7.02 -4.50 -10.15
N ALA A 261 -7.59 -4.40 -8.95
CA ALA A 261 -6.87 -4.06 -7.73
C ALA A 261 -5.83 -5.13 -7.36
N ASN A 262 -6.18 -6.42 -7.47
CA ASN A 262 -5.27 -7.52 -7.19
C ASN A 262 -4.04 -7.51 -8.13
N ARG A 263 -4.24 -7.32 -9.44
CA ARG A 263 -3.16 -7.19 -10.42
C ARG A 263 -2.27 -5.98 -10.13
N ALA A 264 -2.88 -4.83 -9.87
CA ALA A 264 -2.14 -3.60 -9.60
C ALA A 264 -1.38 -3.60 -8.27
N ASN A 265 -1.86 -4.31 -7.25
CA ASN A 265 -1.13 -4.52 -5.99
C ASN A 265 0.15 -5.35 -6.20
N ALA A 266 0.12 -6.36 -7.04
CA ALA A 266 1.30 -7.17 -7.37
C ALA A 266 2.34 -6.34 -8.14
N ASP A 267 1.91 -5.59 -9.17
CA ASP A 267 2.78 -4.68 -9.92
C ASP A 267 3.41 -3.62 -9.02
N PHE A 268 2.63 -3.04 -8.10
CA PHE A 268 3.10 -2.08 -7.13
C PHE A 268 4.17 -2.66 -6.21
N THR A 269 3.89 -3.83 -5.64
CA THR A 269 4.83 -4.51 -4.74
C THR A 269 6.10 -4.91 -5.48
N ASN A 270 5.99 -5.40 -6.72
CA ASN A 270 7.15 -5.70 -7.54
C ASN A 270 7.98 -4.45 -7.83
N ARG A 271 7.32 -3.36 -8.21
CA ARG A 271 8.01 -2.09 -8.48
C ARG A 271 8.67 -1.51 -7.25
N TRP A 272 7.96 -1.48 -6.12
CA TRP A 272 8.46 -0.87 -4.90
C TRP A 272 9.47 -1.76 -4.17
N GLY A 273 9.19 -3.06 -4.12
CA GLY A 273 9.99 -4.02 -3.35
C GLY A 273 11.26 -4.51 -4.04
N TYR A 274 11.30 -4.46 -5.39
CA TYR A 274 12.38 -5.14 -6.12
C TYR A 274 13.01 -4.27 -7.23
N GLU A 275 12.23 -3.48 -7.98
CA GLU A 275 12.78 -2.78 -9.13
C GLU A 275 13.34 -1.40 -8.79
N ILE A 276 12.60 -0.59 -8.01
CA ILE A 276 13.01 0.79 -7.72
C ILE A 276 14.25 0.86 -6.81
N PRO A 277 14.50 -0.08 -5.88
CA PRO A 277 15.73 -0.08 -5.10
C PRO A 277 17.00 -0.07 -5.96
N ASP A 278 17.08 -0.94 -6.97
CA ASP A 278 18.23 -1.00 -7.88
C ASP A 278 18.44 0.33 -8.62
N ILE A 279 17.33 0.94 -9.10
CA ILE A 279 17.38 2.23 -9.81
C ILE A 279 17.82 3.35 -8.86
N ALA A 280 17.35 3.30 -7.61
CA ALA A 280 17.68 4.30 -6.60
C ALA A 280 19.14 4.17 -6.11
N GLU A 281 19.66 2.94 -5.96
CA GLU A 281 21.07 2.69 -5.67
C GLU A 281 21.99 3.24 -6.77
N ASP A 282 21.62 3.04 -8.03
CA ASP A 282 22.34 3.63 -9.18
C ASP A 282 22.35 5.17 -9.12
N ALA A 283 21.23 5.78 -8.74
CA ALA A 283 21.13 7.23 -8.58
C ALA A 283 21.97 7.73 -7.39
N ALA A 284 21.96 7.01 -6.27
CA ALA A 284 22.77 7.29 -5.09
C ALA A 284 24.26 7.27 -5.41
N ASN A 285 24.73 6.23 -6.13
CA ASN A 285 26.12 6.11 -6.57
C ASN A 285 26.52 7.31 -7.45
N LYS A 286 25.68 7.73 -8.40
CA LYS A 286 25.93 8.89 -9.26
C LYS A 286 25.96 10.20 -8.49
N ALA A 287 25.18 10.31 -7.41
CA ALA A 287 25.14 11.48 -6.52
C ALA A 287 26.30 11.48 -5.50
N GLY A 288 27.09 10.40 -5.42
CA GLY A 288 28.20 10.26 -4.48
C GLY A 288 27.75 10.00 -3.04
N ILE A 289 26.57 9.40 -2.85
CA ILE A 289 26.09 8.95 -1.55
C ILE A 289 26.88 7.69 -1.18
N GLU A 290 27.40 7.66 0.05
CA GLU A 290 28.20 6.53 0.55
C GLU A 290 27.28 5.42 1.05
N PHE A 291 27.48 4.19 0.55
CA PHE A 291 26.87 2.99 1.12
C PHE A 291 27.77 2.44 2.23
N ILE A 292 27.17 2.26 3.41
CA ILE A 292 27.84 1.76 4.61
C ILE A 292 27.28 0.37 4.92
N GLU A 293 28.16 -0.62 4.97
CA GLU A 293 27.83 -1.92 5.54
C GLU A 293 27.79 -1.78 7.07
N ALA A 294 26.64 -2.09 7.66
CA ALA A 294 26.49 -2.06 9.12
C ALA A 294 27.44 -3.04 9.80
N ASP A 295 27.94 -2.68 10.96
CA ASP A 295 28.71 -3.61 11.79
C ASP A 295 27.84 -4.85 12.12
N PRO A 296 28.39 -6.08 12.06
CA PRO A 296 27.64 -7.28 12.38
C PRO A 296 26.98 -7.25 13.76
N ALA A 297 27.56 -6.55 14.74
CA ALA A 297 26.97 -6.36 16.03
C ALA A 297 25.68 -5.50 16.00
N LEU A 298 25.63 -4.47 15.12
CA LEU A 298 24.41 -3.68 14.91
C LEU A 298 23.33 -4.52 14.23
N VAL A 299 23.71 -5.29 13.19
CA VAL A 299 22.77 -6.19 12.50
C VAL A 299 22.14 -7.19 13.48
N THR A 300 22.96 -7.82 14.32
CA THR A 300 22.47 -8.75 15.36
C THR A 300 21.57 -8.04 16.36
N ALA A 301 21.97 -6.88 16.88
CA ALA A 301 21.19 -6.15 17.86
C ALA A 301 19.82 -5.70 17.33
N ILE A 302 19.74 -5.32 16.04
CA ILE A 302 18.47 -5.00 15.38
C ILE A 302 17.60 -6.25 15.26
N ALA A 303 18.17 -7.38 14.84
CA ALA A 303 17.41 -8.63 14.73
C ALA A 303 16.85 -9.09 16.09
N ASP A 304 17.65 -8.99 17.17
CA ASP A 304 17.22 -9.29 18.53
C ASP A 304 16.11 -8.35 18.98
N PHE A 305 16.24 -7.05 18.70
CA PHE A 305 15.19 -6.07 18.98
C PHE A 305 13.90 -6.40 18.24
N VAL A 306 13.95 -6.67 16.93
CA VAL A 306 12.76 -6.98 16.14
C VAL A 306 12.01 -8.18 16.69
N GLN A 307 12.74 -9.21 17.15
CA GLN A 307 12.12 -10.38 17.76
C GLN A 307 11.47 -10.07 19.11
N ALA A 308 12.10 -9.24 19.95
CA ALA A 308 11.55 -8.83 21.23
C ALA A 308 10.38 -7.84 21.08
N ASP A 309 10.39 -7.00 20.02
CA ASP A 309 9.38 -5.98 19.77
C ASP A 309 8.00 -6.54 19.39
N ILE A 310 7.91 -7.82 19.00
CA ILE A 310 6.62 -8.47 18.70
C ILE A 310 5.69 -8.44 19.90
N GLU A 311 6.20 -8.77 21.10
CA GLU A 311 5.43 -8.70 22.34
C GLU A 311 5.07 -7.24 22.70
N THR A 312 6.02 -6.33 22.51
CA THR A 312 5.80 -4.88 22.70
C THR A 312 4.73 -4.35 21.75
N ALA A 313 4.71 -4.79 20.51
CA ALA A 313 3.69 -4.42 19.51
C ALA A 313 2.28 -4.85 19.95
N GLY A 314 2.15 -6.03 20.54
CA GLY A 314 0.88 -6.52 21.10
C GLY A 314 0.41 -5.64 22.25
N THR A 315 1.27 -5.42 23.27
CA THR A 315 0.96 -4.56 24.42
C THR A 315 0.66 -3.12 23.98
N TYR A 316 1.45 -2.57 23.07
CA TYR A 316 1.22 -1.24 22.50
C TYR A 316 -0.17 -1.14 21.86
N SER A 317 -0.58 -2.16 21.10
CA SER A 317 -1.89 -2.18 20.45
C SER A 317 -3.04 -2.30 21.44
N GLN A 318 -2.85 -3.06 22.54
CA GLN A 318 -3.82 -3.11 23.64
C GLN A 318 -3.99 -1.73 24.30
N ASP A 319 -2.88 -1.09 24.63
CA ASP A 319 -2.88 0.17 25.38
C ASP A 319 -3.31 1.38 24.53
N GLN A 320 -2.86 1.46 23.29
CA GLN A 320 -3.07 2.63 22.44
C GLN A 320 -4.32 2.51 21.57
N PHE A 321 -4.67 1.29 21.14
CA PHE A 321 -5.80 1.07 20.25
C PHE A 321 -7.01 0.46 20.95
N GLY A 322 -6.83 -0.05 22.18
CA GLY A 322 -7.90 -0.71 22.94
C GLY A 322 -8.27 -2.10 22.41
N ILE A 323 -7.40 -2.73 21.63
CA ILE A 323 -7.63 -4.04 21.02
C ILE A 323 -7.12 -5.12 21.97
N ALA A 324 -8.01 -5.70 22.77
CA ALA A 324 -7.64 -6.62 23.84
C ALA A 324 -6.96 -7.90 23.35
N ASP A 325 -7.32 -8.40 22.17
CA ASP A 325 -6.80 -9.60 21.50
C ASP A 325 -5.69 -9.28 20.46
N ALA A 326 -5.05 -8.11 20.58
CA ALA A 326 -4.00 -7.71 19.64
C ALA A 326 -2.81 -8.70 19.56
N PRO A 327 -2.35 -9.32 20.67
CA PRO A 327 -1.31 -10.35 20.59
C PRO A 327 -1.72 -11.54 19.71
N GLU A 328 -2.94 -12.03 19.86
CA GLU A 328 -3.49 -13.14 19.09
C GLU A 328 -3.64 -12.76 17.59
N GLN A 329 -4.07 -11.52 17.30
CA GLN A 329 -4.16 -10.99 15.95
C GLN A 329 -2.77 -10.89 15.28
N ILE A 330 -1.76 -10.50 16.03
CA ILE A 330 -0.37 -10.45 15.57
C ILE A 330 0.14 -11.87 15.30
N GLU A 331 -0.12 -12.84 16.18
CA GLU A 331 0.28 -14.24 15.98
C GLU A 331 -0.37 -14.82 14.71
N GLU A 332 -1.66 -14.61 14.50
CA GLU A 332 -2.37 -15.02 13.29
C GLU A 332 -1.76 -14.37 12.04
N PHE A 333 -1.51 -13.07 12.08
CA PHE A 333 -0.89 -12.36 10.97
C PHE A 333 0.51 -12.89 10.63
N LEU A 334 1.36 -13.13 11.65
CA LEU A 334 2.70 -13.68 11.44
C LEU A 334 2.67 -15.12 10.89
N ALA A 335 1.66 -15.91 11.26
CA ALA A 335 1.45 -17.23 10.65
C ALA A 335 1.10 -17.13 9.15
N LEU A 336 0.28 -16.14 8.77
CA LEU A 336 0.01 -15.85 7.36
C LEU A 336 1.27 -15.35 6.63
N VAL A 337 2.09 -14.51 7.26
CA VAL A 337 3.37 -14.09 6.69
C VAL A 337 4.25 -15.30 6.38
N ALA A 338 4.41 -16.22 7.32
CA ALA A 338 5.20 -17.45 7.11
C ALA A 338 4.63 -18.34 5.98
N LYS A 339 3.29 -18.46 5.89
CA LYS A 339 2.62 -19.15 4.77
C LYS A 339 2.97 -18.51 3.44
N TRP A 340 2.85 -17.19 3.34
CA TRP A 340 3.08 -16.49 2.07
C TRP A 340 4.56 -16.35 1.71
N GLU A 341 5.47 -16.36 2.69
CA GLU A 341 6.92 -16.46 2.44
C GLU A 341 7.26 -17.77 1.72
N ALA A 342 6.71 -18.91 2.19
CA ALA A 342 6.91 -20.21 1.55
C ALA A 342 6.32 -20.23 0.12
N ILE A 343 5.15 -19.63 -0.10
CA ILE A 343 4.52 -19.52 -1.43
C ILE A 343 5.36 -18.62 -2.35
N ALA A 344 5.81 -17.46 -1.87
CA ALA A 344 6.62 -16.54 -2.65
C ALA A 344 7.96 -17.16 -3.06
N GLU A 345 8.58 -17.95 -2.19
CA GLU A 345 9.78 -18.72 -2.50
C GLU A 345 9.51 -19.79 -3.57
N GLU A 346 8.42 -20.57 -3.43
CA GLU A 346 7.97 -21.57 -4.43
C GLU A 346 7.77 -20.92 -5.82
N LEU A 347 7.19 -19.73 -5.85
CA LEU A 347 6.90 -18.97 -7.07
C LEU A 347 8.07 -18.09 -7.54
N ASN A 348 9.24 -18.15 -6.88
CA ASN A 348 10.41 -17.33 -7.18
C ASN A 348 10.12 -15.80 -7.19
N ASN A 349 9.19 -15.35 -6.36
CA ASN A 349 8.70 -13.98 -6.32
C ASN A 349 8.17 -13.45 -7.66
N ASP A 350 7.74 -14.31 -8.58
CA ASP A 350 7.19 -13.90 -9.86
C ASP A 350 5.86 -13.13 -9.65
N PRO A 351 5.76 -11.86 -10.06
CA PRO A 351 4.60 -11.03 -9.75
C PRO A 351 3.31 -11.53 -10.41
N ALA A 352 3.39 -12.16 -11.59
CA ALA A 352 2.21 -12.70 -12.26
C ALA A 352 1.70 -13.95 -11.53
N ALA A 353 2.60 -14.85 -11.16
CA ALA A 353 2.26 -16.05 -10.39
C ALA A 353 1.71 -15.67 -8.98
N MET A 354 2.30 -14.66 -8.32
CA MET A 354 1.78 -14.13 -7.06
C MET A 354 0.38 -13.52 -7.22
N THR A 355 0.12 -12.79 -8.31
CA THR A 355 -1.22 -12.27 -8.63
C THR A 355 -2.26 -13.37 -8.70
N GLU A 356 -2.00 -14.42 -9.47
CA GLU A 356 -2.91 -15.56 -9.62
C GLU A 356 -3.12 -16.27 -8.28
N ARG A 357 -2.05 -16.49 -7.53
CA ARG A 357 -2.13 -17.20 -6.25
C ARG A 357 -2.90 -16.43 -5.18
N VAL A 358 -2.73 -15.09 -5.09
CA VAL A 358 -3.53 -14.26 -4.19
C VAL A 358 -5.00 -14.26 -4.63
N TYR A 359 -5.28 -14.22 -5.92
CA TYR A 359 -6.65 -14.33 -6.40
C TYR A 359 -7.28 -15.69 -6.03
N GLU A 360 -6.59 -16.80 -6.28
CA GLU A 360 -7.07 -18.14 -5.96
C GLU A 360 -7.28 -18.37 -4.47
N ASP A 361 -6.31 -17.97 -3.65
CA ASP A 361 -6.33 -18.27 -2.21
C ASP A 361 -7.19 -17.30 -1.40
N VAL A 362 -7.41 -16.07 -1.88
CA VAL A 362 -8.14 -15.04 -1.17
C VAL A 362 -9.40 -14.60 -1.92
N TRP A 363 -9.25 -13.91 -3.05
CA TRP A 363 -10.35 -13.20 -3.69
C TRP A 363 -11.40 -14.09 -4.33
N SER A 364 -11.03 -15.25 -4.86
CA SER A 364 -11.99 -16.22 -5.44
C SER A 364 -12.98 -16.78 -4.42
N LYS A 365 -12.67 -16.65 -3.12
CA LYS A 365 -13.52 -17.08 -2.00
C LYS A 365 -14.46 -15.99 -1.50
N VAL A 366 -14.30 -14.78 -1.99
CA VAL A 366 -15.09 -13.61 -1.62
C VAL A 366 -16.27 -13.48 -2.58
N ASP A 367 -17.49 -13.45 -2.04
CA ASP A 367 -18.67 -13.07 -2.81
C ASP A 367 -18.71 -11.54 -2.97
N THR A 368 -18.26 -11.05 -4.12
CA THR A 368 -18.21 -9.61 -4.41
C THR A 368 -19.58 -8.93 -4.43
N ALA A 369 -20.68 -9.69 -4.56
CA ALA A 369 -22.03 -9.13 -4.51
C ALA A 369 -22.41 -8.66 -3.09
N THR A 370 -21.85 -9.33 -2.06
CA THR A 370 -22.15 -9.05 -0.65
C THR A 370 -20.98 -8.43 0.12
N TYR A 371 -19.76 -8.51 -0.43
CA TYR A 371 -18.56 -7.97 0.19
C TYR A 371 -18.63 -6.45 0.35
N GLY A 372 -18.26 -5.94 1.53
CA GLY A 372 -18.31 -4.52 1.85
C GLY A 372 -19.70 -3.97 2.15
N GLY A 373 -20.73 -4.85 2.21
CA GLY A 373 -22.11 -4.50 2.46
C GLY A 373 -22.54 -4.54 3.93
#